data_4c95c4be2f9791511e056ec0a01f6ecc
#
_entry.id   4c95c4be2f9791511e056ec0a01f6ecc
#
_cell.length_a   1.000
_cell.length_b   1.000
_cell.length_c   1.000
_cell.angle_alpha   90.00
_cell.angle_beta   90.00
_cell.angle_gamma   90.00
#
_symmetry.space_group_name_H-M   'P 1'
#
loop_
_entity.id
_entity.type
_entity.pdbx_description
1 polymer ?
#
loop_
_entity_poly.entity_id
_entity_poly.type
_entity_poly.pdbx_seq_one_letter_code
_entity_poly.pdbx_strand_id
1 'polypeptide(L)'
;LDYMQMLNEIKRKSDEEAKSLADAYGIDLSIKEIRALRPLLDEISFHWLFTGIPESFIAKVKYAVGDKKGEELFRQYLDRI
;
A
#
# COMPACT_ATOMS: atom_id res chain seq x y z
N LEU A 1 0.25 8.05 14.35
CA LEU A 1 0.15 8.26 12.90
C LEU A 1 -1.25 7.92 12.42
N ASP A 2 -1.87 8.85 11.68
CA ASP A 2 -3.20 8.63 11.11
C ASP A 2 -3.06 8.01 9.72
N TYR A 3 -3.29 6.71 9.63
CA TYR A 3 -3.17 5.98 8.37
C TYR A 3 -4.18 6.44 7.33
N MET A 4 -5.39 6.80 7.74
CA MET A 4 -6.40 7.25 6.79
C MET A 4 -6.02 8.60 6.19
N GLN A 5 -5.44 9.49 6.97
CA GLN A 5 -4.94 10.77 6.48
C GLN A 5 -3.79 10.55 5.50
N MET A 6 -2.87 9.66 5.82
CA MET A 6 -1.76 9.31 4.94
C MET A 6 -2.26 8.74 3.60
N LEU A 7 -3.23 7.84 3.65
CA LEU A 7 -3.82 7.28 2.43
C LEU A 7 -4.48 8.35 1.57
N ASN A 8 -5.20 9.28 2.20
CA ASN A 8 -5.84 10.37 1.47
C ASN A 8 -4.81 11.28 0.81
N GLU A 9 -3.67 11.52 1.47
CA GLU A 9 -2.59 12.30 0.89
C GLU A 9 -1.98 11.59 -0.32
N ILE A 10 -1.75 10.28 -0.21
CA ILE A 10 -1.21 9.49 -1.31
C ILE A 10 -2.14 9.53 -2.52
N LYS A 11 -3.44 9.44 -2.29
CA LYS A 11 -4.43 9.49 -3.37
C LYS A 11 -4.39 10.79 -4.16
N ARG A 12 -3.98 11.89 -3.52
CA ARG A 12 -3.91 13.21 -4.15
C ARG A 12 -2.58 13.49 -4.85
N LYS A 13 -1.55 12.67 -4.58
CA LYS A 13 -0.22 12.87 -5.15
C LYS A 13 -0.14 12.29 -6.56
N SER A 14 0.77 12.85 -7.37
CA SER A 14 1.12 12.25 -8.66
C SER A 14 1.83 10.92 -8.43
N ASP A 15 1.98 10.14 -9.50
CA ASP A 15 2.69 8.85 -9.41
C ASP A 15 4.14 9.05 -8.96
N GLU A 16 4.81 10.10 -9.48
CA GLU A 16 6.18 10.42 -9.11
C GLU A 16 6.30 10.84 -7.65
N GLU A 17 5.35 11.64 -7.17
CA GLU A 17 5.33 12.04 -5.77
C GLU A 17 5.05 10.84 -4.85
N ALA A 18 4.15 9.96 -5.25
CA ALA A 18 3.86 8.74 -4.50
C ALA A 18 5.09 7.84 -4.44
N LYS A 19 5.84 7.73 -5.55
CA LYS A 19 7.09 6.98 -5.58
C LYS A 19 8.12 7.57 -4.62
N SER A 20 8.27 8.89 -4.62
CA SER A 20 9.20 9.55 -3.70
C SER A 20 8.82 9.31 -2.25
N LEU A 21 7.52 9.31 -1.95
CA LEU A 21 7.05 9.03 -0.61
C LEU A 21 7.36 7.58 -0.21
N ALA A 22 7.14 6.63 -1.11
CA ALA A 22 7.48 5.23 -0.87
C ALA A 22 8.97 5.07 -0.61
N ASP A 23 9.80 5.73 -1.43
CA ASP A 23 11.26 5.70 -1.25
C ASP A 23 11.66 6.23 0.13
N ALA A 24 11.00 7.28 0.60
CA ALA A 24 11.27 7.86 1.91
C ALA A 24 10.98 6.87 3.05
N TYR A 25 10.04 5.96 2.84
CA TYR A 25 9.72 4.91 3.81
C TYR A 25 10.52 3.63 3.58
N GLY A 26 11.46 3.64 2.64
CA GLY A 26 12.27 2.47 2.33
C GLY A 26 11.56 1.40 1.51
N ILE A 27 10.48 1.78 0.83
CA ILE A 27 9.70 0.87 0.00
C ILE A 27 10.05 1.10 -1.46
N ASP A 28 10.62 0.09 -2.10
CA ASP A 28 11.05 0.18 -3.50
C ASP A 28 9.92 -0.23 -4.43
N LEU A 29 9.25 0.77 -5.00
CA LEU A 29 8.17 0.55 -5.97
C LEU A 29 8.46 1.32 -7.25
N SER A 30 8.24 0.66 -8.40
CA SER A 30 8.30 1.33 -9.69
C SER A 30 7.03 2.15 -9.93
N ILE A 31 7.08 3.07 -10.88
CA ILE A 31 5.89 3.84 -11.29
C ILE A 31 4.78 2.90 -11.75
N LYS A 32 5.14 1.86 -12.48
CA LYS A 32 4.15 0.87 -12.95
C LYS A 32 3.45 0.17 -11.79
N GLU A 33 4.23 -0.19 -10.76
CA GLU A 33 3.69 -0.83 -9.57
C GLU A 33 2.78 0.12 -8.78
N ILE A 34 3.18 1.37 -8.68
CA ILE A 34 2.38 2.40 -8.02
C ILE A 34 1.04 2.56 -8.74
N ARG A 35 1.05 2.62 -10.06
CA ARG A 35 -0.19 2.71 -10.84
C ARG A 35 -1.11 1.51 -10.62
N ALA A 36 -0.52 0.32 -10.48
CA ALA A 36 -1.29 -0.88 -10.22
C ALA A 36 -1.89 -0.91 -8.81
N LEU A 37 -1.19 -0.31 -7.84
CA LEU A 37 -1.64 -0.28 -6.45
C LEU A 37 -2.69 0.80 -6.17
N ARG A 38 -2.67 1.91 -6.90
CA ARG A 38 -3.53 3.06 -6.59
C ARG A 38 -5.02 2.71 -6.54
N PRO A 39 -5.59 1.95 -7.49
CA PRO A 39 -7.00 1.57 -7.39
C PRO A 39 -7.33 0.78 -6.13
N LEU A 40 -6.35 0.03 -5.62
CA LEU A 40 -6.55 -0.79 -4.42
C LEU A 40 -6.67 0.05 -3.15
N LEU A 41 -6.16 1.28 -3.17
CA LEU A 41 -6.26 2.17 -2.02
C LEU A 41 -7.72 2.46 -1.65
N ASP A 42 -8.61 2.46 -2.63
CA ASP A 42 -10.03 2.70 -2.41
C ASP A 42 -10.73 1.53 -1.72
N GLU A 43 -10.11 0.35 -1.72
CA GLU A 43 -10.68 -0.83 -1.08
C GLU A 43 -10.30 -0.93 0.40
N ILE A 44 -9.31 -0.14 0.85
CA ILE A 44 -8.82 -0.21 2.22
C ILE A 44 -9.91 0.26 3.18
N SER A 45 -10.21 -0.57 4.18
CA SER A 45 -11.25 -0.32 5.17
C SER A 45 -10.65 -0.15 6.56
N PHE A 46 -11.14 0.83 7.29
CA PHE A 46 -10.80 1.04 8.69
C PHE A 46 -11.10 -0.20 9.54
N HIS A 47 -12.13 -0.96 9.17
CA HIS A 47 -12.50 -2.18 9.88
C HIS A 47 -11.38 -3.23 9.93
N TRP A 48 -10.47 -3.19 8.98
CA TRP A 48 -9.38 -4.18 8.92
C TRP A 48 -8.42 -4.07 10.12
N LEU A 49 -8.42 -2.95 10.82
CA LEU A 49 -7.68 -2.81 12.07
C LEU A 49 -8.20 -3.77 13.13
N PHE A 50 -9.47 -4.14 13.05
CA PHE A 50 -10.13 -5.02 14.03
C PHE A 50 -10.30 -6.45 13.53
N THR A 51 -10.55 -6.61 12.23
CA THR A 51 -10.88 -7.92 11.66
C THR A 51 -9.71 -8.59 10.93
N GLY A 52 -8.63 -7.83 10.68
CA GLY A 52 -7.54 -8.29 9.85
C GLY A 52 -7.80 -8.00 8.37
N ILE A 53 -6.74 -8.05 7.58
CA ILE A 53 -6.80 -7.77 6.14
C ILE A 53 -7.31 -9.02 5.42
N PRO A 54 -8.35 -8.89 4.56
CA PRO A 54 -8.87 -10.05 3.82
C PRO A 54 -7.81 -10.63 2.87
N GLU A 55 -7.81 -11.95 2.74
CA GLU A 55 -6.90 -12.63 1.82
C GLU A 55 -7.09 -12.17 0.38
N SER A 56 -8.32 -11.84 -0.01
CA SER A 56 -8.61 -11.33 -1.35
C SER A 56 -7.87 -10.04 -1.65
N PHE A 57 -7.74 -9.15 -0.66
CA PHE A 57 -6.98 -7.92 -0.83
C PHE A 57 -5.48 -8.21 -0.91
N ILE A 58 -4.98 -9.10 -0.06
CA ILE A 58 -3.58 -9.51 -0.09
C ILE A 58 -3.22 -10.09 -1.45
N ALA A 59 -4.10 -10.93 -2.02
CA ALA A 59 -3.89 -11.49 -3.34
C ALA A 59 -3.83 -10.41 -4.43
N LYS A 60 -4.68 -9.38 -4.33
CA LYS A 60 -4.66 -8.26 -5.29
C LYS A 60 -3.35 -7.49 -5.23
N VAL A 61 -2.84 -7.23 -4.04
CA VAL A 61 -1.56 -6.55 -3.87
C VAL A 61 -0.43 -7.39 -4.45
N LYS A 62 -0.41 -8.69 -4.16
CA LYS A 62 0.61 -9.59 -4.70
C LYS A 62 0.54 -9.68 -6.22
N TYR A 63 -0.66 -9.64 -6.79
CA TYR A 63 -0.82 -9.61 -8.23
C TYR A 63 -0.23 -8.33 -8.84
N ALA A 64 -0.40 -7.21 -8.14
CA ALA A 64 0.06 -5.91 -8.65
C ALA A 64 1.59 -5.76 -8.62
N VAL A 65 2.26 -6.28 -7.59
CA VAL A 65 3.69 -6.04 -7.36
C VAL A 65 4.52 -7.31 -7.29
N GLY A 66 3.91 -8.49 -7.36
CA GLY A 66 4.55 -9.78 -7.20
C GLY A 66 4.50 -10.26 -5.75
N ASP A 67 4.67 -11.56 -5.58
CA ASP A 67 4.53 -12.18 -4.25
C ASP A 67 5.55 -11.65 -3.25
N LYS A 68 6.82 -11.55 -3.68
CA LYS A 68 7.89 -11.12 -2.78
C LYS A 68 7.69 -9.70 -2.28
N LYS A 69 7.40 -8.77 -3.21
CA LYS A 69 7.18 -7.37 -2.85
C LYS A 69 5.89 -7.20 -2.04
N GLY A 70 4.86 -7.95 -2.40
CA GLY A 70 3.62 -7.94 -1.64
C GLY A 70 3.84 -8.36 -0.20
N GLU A 71 4.61 -9.42 0.02
CA GLU A 71 4.95 -9.87 1.36
C GLU A 71 5.75 -8.83 2.12
N GLU A 72 6.72 -8.19 1.46
CA GLU A 72 7.51 -7.13 2.07
C GLU A 72 6.66 -5.94 2.52
N LEU A 73 5.71 -5.54 1.69
CA LEU A 73 4.80 -4.44 2.02
C LEU A 73 3.98 -4.77 3.27
N PHE A 74 3.41 -5.97 3.33
CA PHE A 74 2.61 -6.37 4.49
C PHE A 74 3.48 -6.54 5.73
N ARG A 75 4.69 -7.05 5.58
CA ARG A 75 5.60 -7.17 6.71
C ARG A 75 5.95 -5.82 7.31
N GLN A 76 6.27 -4.84 6.46
CA GLN A 76 6.56 -3.49 6.94
C GLN A 76 5.36 -2.85 7.63
N TYR A 77 4.18 -3.06 7.08
CA TYR A 77 2.95 -2.57 7.69
C TYR A 77 2.74 -3.18 9.07
N LEU A 78 2.88 -4.50 9.18
CA LEU A 78 2.68 -5.21 10.45
C LEU A 78 3.72 -4.84 11.50
N ASP A 79 4.98 -4.64 11.08
CA ASP A 79 6.06 -4.28 11.99
C ASP A 79 5.86 -2.90 12.63
N ARG A 80 5.04 -2.05 12.03
CA ARG A 80 4.81 -0.70 12.51
C ARG A 80 3.57 -0.57 13.39
N ILE A 81 2.80 -1.60 13.47
CA ILE A 81 1.64 -1.68 14.35
C ILE A 81 2.04 -2.25 15.70
#